data_4d714fa9f85eb30b3bcff8f953d6c418
#
_entry.id   4d714fa9f85eb30b3bcff8f953d6c418
#
_cell.length_a   1.000
_cell.length_b   1.000
_cell.length_c   1.000
_cell.angle_alpha   90.00
_cell.angle_beta   90.00
_cell.angle_gamma   90.00
#
_symmetry.space_group_name_H-M   'P 1'
#
loop_
_entity.id
_entity.type
_entity.pdbx_description
1 polymer ?
#
loop_
_entity_poly.entity_id
_entity_poly.type
_entity_poly.pdbx_seq_one_letter_code
_entity_poly.pdbx_strand_id
1 'polypeptide(L)'
;MKYTILQLDDHNPDVVKGRKLFEPWNILNKYSKFDISQYKKVYEGEIQEEKNLLRTLESIFEKFNLRHPSDFHGHSLSVSDVVVLDGIGYYCDSYDWINTETGKEI
;
A
#
# COMPACT_ATOMS: atom_id res chain seq x y z
N MET A 1 3.76 -17.17 0.62
CA MET A 1 4.26 -15.90 0.07
C MET A 1 4.24 -14.84 1.17
N LYS A 2 5.36 -14.21 1.38
CA LYS A 2 5.45 -13.12 2.37
C LYS A 2 4.92 -11.81 1.80
N TYR A 3 4.25 -11.03 2.63
CA TYR A 3 3.84 -9.69 2.27
C TYR A 3 4.16 -8.72 3.39
N THR A 4 4.36 -7.46 3.03
CA THR A 4 4.57 -6.37 3.98
C THR A 4 3.60 -5.25 3.64
N ILE A 5 2.93 -4.72 4.65
CA ILE A 5 2.04 -3.56 4.48
C ILE A 5 2.77 -2.32 4.96
N LEU A 6 2.86 -1.34 4.08
CA LEU A 6 3.46 -0.04 4.35
C LEU A 6 2.37 1.02 4.29
N GLN A 7 2.40 1.93 5.25
CA GLN A 7 1.50 3.08 5.28
C GLN A 7 2.33 4.34 5.43
N LEU A 8 1.91 5.43 4.80
CA LEU A 8 2.58 6.70 4.92
C LEU A 8 2.69 7.10 6.39
N ASP A 9 3.88 7.56 6.78
CA ASP A 9 4.10 8.02 8.13
C ASP A 9 3.44 9.40 8.32
N ASP A 10 2.31 9.41 9.01
CA ASP A 10 1.53 10.61 9.25
C ASP A 10 2.17 11.58 10.23
N HIS A 11 3.28 11.19 10.85
CA HIS A 11 4.11 12.07 11.68
C HIS A 11 5.25 12.71 10.89
N ASN A 12 5.48 12.28 9.65
CA ASN A 12 6.52 12.85 8.80
C ASN A 12 6.05 14.19 8.24
N PRO A 13 6.77 15.32 8.53
CA PRO A 13 6.34 16.64 8.08
C PRO A 13 6.17 16.75 6.56
N ASP A 14 6.99 16.06 5.80
CA ASP A 14 6.91 16.08 4.33
C ASP A 14 5.67 15.39 3.81
N VAL A 15 5.21 14.34 4.50
CA VAL A 15 3.96 13.66 4.18
C VAL A 15 2.77 14.58 4.47
N VAL A 16 2.77 15.20 5.64
CA VAL A 16 1.68 16.11 6.06
C VAL A 16 1.61 17.33 5.16
N LYS A 17 2.74 18.00 4.93
CA LYS A 17 2.81 19.19 4.07
C LYS A 17 2.47 18.89 2.63
N GLY A 18 2.91 17.73 2.15
CA GLY A 18 2.64 17.28 0.79
C GLY A 18 1.22 16.78 0.58
N ARG A 19 0.43 16.64 1.64
CA ARG A 19 -0.93 16.12 1.59
C ARG A 19 -0.99 14.78 0.86
N LYS A 20 -0.04 13.90 1.18
CA LYS A 20 0.12 12.63 0.45
C LYS A 20 -0.82 11.53 0.88
N LEU A 21 -1.39 11.65 2.10
CA LEU A 21 -2.28 10.62 2.63
C LEU A 21 -3.54 10.49 1.79
N PHE A 22 -3.85 9.25 1.43
CA PHE A 22 -5.08 8.88 0.70
C PHE A 22 -5.17 9.45 -0.71
N GLU A 23 -4.05 9.87 -1.29
CA GLU A 23 -4.06 10.40 -2.65
C GLU A 23 -3.98 9.30 -3.70
N PRO A 24 -4.77 9.36 -4.78
CA PRO A 24 -4.58 8.48 -5.92
C PRO A 24 -3.19 8.69 -6.54
N TRP A 25 -2.69 7.63 -7.17
CA TRP A 25 -1.33 7.62 -7.74
C TRP A 25 -1.04 8.78 -8.67
N ASN A 26 -1.96 9.08 -9.60
CA ASN A 26 -1.76 10.15 -10.57
C ASN A 26 -1.73 11.53 -9.91
N ILE A 27 -2.55 11.74 -8.88
CA ILE A 27 -2.56 13.02 -8.14
C ILE A 27 -1.29 13.16 -7.31
N LEU A 28 -0.89 12.09 -6.62
CA LEU A 28 0.34 12.10 -5.83
C LEU A 28 1.52 12.52 -6.71
N ASN A 29 1.67 11.90 -7.88
CA ASN A 29 2.81 12.13 -8.74
C ASN A 29 2.71 13.39 -9.60
N LYS A 30 1.55 14.04 -9.61
CA LYS A 30 1.37 15.35 -10.25
C LYS A 30 1.91 16.49 -9.39
N TYR A 31 1.65 16.43 -8.08
CA TYR A 31 2.00 17.52 -7.17
C TYR A 31 3.21 17.23 -6.29
N SER A 32 3.63 15.99 -6.21
CA SER A 32 4.82 15.58 -5.47
C SER A 32 5.44 14.38 -6.16
N LYS A 33 5.93 13.41 -5.40
CA LYS A 33 6.55 12.22 -5.96
C LYS A 33 6.38 11.06 -4.99
N PHE A 34 6.11 9.87 -5.51
CA PHE A 34 6.12 8.67 -4.68
C PHE A 34 7.52 8.48 -4.08
N ASP A 35 7.60 8.32 -2.78
CA ASP A 35 8.85 8.13 -2.06
C ASP A 35 8.64 7.10 -0.96
N ILE A 36 9.16 5.89 -1.19
CA ILE A 36 8.96 4.77 -0.28
C ILE A 36 9.60 5.02 1.09
N SER A 37 10.60 5.91 1.17
CA SER A 37 11.24 6.23 2.46
C SER A 37 10.31 6.97 3.42
N GLN A 38 9.19 7.49 2.93
CA GLN A 38 8.18 8.16 3.75
C GLN A 38 7.15 7.19 4.34
N TYR A 39 7.28 5.92 4.05
CA TYR A 39 6.38 4.87 4.54
C TYR A 39 6.96 4.20 5.77
N LYS A 40 6.07 3.74 6.64
CA LYS A 40 6.44 2.89 7.77
C LYS A 40 5.81 1.51 7.58
N LYS A 41 6.52 0.48 8.03
CA LYS A 41 5.99 -0.88 8.05
C LYS A 41 4.98 -1.00 9.18
N VAL A 42 3.75 -1.37 8.85
CA VAL A 42 2.69 -1.55 9.84
C VAL A 42 2.32 -3.01 10.04
N TYR A 43 2.66 -3.89 9.11
CA TYR A 43 2.42 -5.31 9.26
C TYR A 43 3.30 -6.12 8.32
N GLU A 44 3.56 -7.35 8.72
CA GLU A 44 4.30 -8.31 7.93
C GLU A 44 3.69 -9.67 8.18
N GLY A 45 3.37 -10.41 7.13
CA GLY A 45 2.71 -11.69 7.26
C GLY A 45 2.95 -12.60 6.07
N GLU A 46 2.23 -13.71 6.06
CA GLU A 46 2.27 -14.67 4.97
C GLU A 46 0.87 -14.94 4.47
N ILE A 47 0.73 -15.17 3.18
CA ILE A 47 -0.52 -15.50 2.54
C ILE A 47 -0.27 -16.58 1.50
N GLN A 48 -1.27 -17.42 1.30
CA GLN A 48 -1.21 -18.39 0.22
C GLN A 48 -1.38 -17.64 -1.09
N GLU A 49 -0.52 -17.93 -2.06
CA GLU A 49 -0.58 -17.31 -3.37
C GLU A 49 -1.89 -17.68 -4.07
N GLU A 50 -2.60 -16.66 -4.53
CA GLU A 50 -3.84 -16.82 -5.27
C GLU A 50 -3.57 -17.04 -6.76
N LYS A 51 -4.64 -17.16 -7.57
CA LYS A 51 -4.58 -17.41 -9.00
C LYS A 51 -3.63 -16.48 -9.75
N ASN A 52 -3.62 -15.22 -9.35
CA ASN A 52 -2.77 -14.21 -9.96
C ASN A 52 -2.47 -13.11 -8.96
N LEU A 53 -1.60 -12.20 -9.36
CA LEU A 53 -1.16 -11.10 -8.51
C LEU A 53 -2.31 -10.22 -8.03
N LEU A 54 -3.23 -9.87 -8.93
CA LEU A 54 -4.36 -9.03 -8.57
C LEU A 54 -5.23 -9.69 -7.50
N ARG A 55 -5.51 -10.97 -7.63
CA ARG A 55 -6.30 -11.71 -6.64
C ARG A 55 -5.59 -11.76 -5.28
N THR A 56 -4.29 -11.95 -5.30
CA THR A 56 -3.50 -11.96 -4.06
C THR A 56 -3.59 -10.60 -3.36
N LEU A 57 -3.44 -9.50 -4.09
CA LEU A 57 -3.55 -8.15 -3.52
C LEU A 57 -4.97 -7.87 -3.00
N GLU A 58 -5.99 -8.29 -3.74
CA GLU A 58 -7.38 -8.11 -3.31
C GLU A 58 -7.70 -8.91 -2.05
N SER A 59 -7.13 -10.12 -1.92
CA SER A 59 -7.29 -10.93 -0.71
C SER A 59 -6.67 -10.24 0.50
N ILE A 60 -5.51 -9.63 0.34
CA ILE A 60 -4.86 -8.87 1.42
C ILE A 60 -5.71 -7.65 1.79
N PHE A 61 -6.18 -6.91 0.79
CA PHE A 61 -7.04 -5.73 0.98
C PHE A 61 -8.29 -6.11 1.78
N GLU A 62 -8.96 -7.17 1.37
CA GLU A 62 -10.17 -7.65 2.04
C GLU A 62 -9.89 -8.05 3.48
N LYS A 63 -8.81 -8.79 3.72
CA LYS A 63 -8.43 -9.23 5.06
C LYS A 63 -8.25 -8.06 6.01
N PHE A 64 -7.54 -7.01 5.58
CA PHE A 64 -7.24 -5.88 6.45
C PHE A 64 -8.35 -4.86 6.56
N ASN A 65 -9.41 -5.01 5.77
CA ASN A 65 -10.58 -4.15 5.88
C ASN A 65 -11.76 -4.81 6.57
N LEU A 66 -11.82 -6.14 6.54
CA LEU A 66 -12.94 -6.88 7.12
C LEU A 66 -12.55 -7.71 8.34
N ARG A 67 -11.33 -8.23 8.38
CA ARG A 67 -10.92 -9.19 9.41
C ARG A 67 -9.44 -9.06 9.72
N HIS A 68 -8.98 -7.85 10.01
CA HIS A 68 -7.56 -7.65 10.28
C HIS A 68 -7.09 -8.48 11.48
N PRO A 69 -5.83 -8.93 11.49
CA PRO A 69 -5.25 -9.64 12.62
C PRO A 69 -5.28 -8.78 13.89
N SER A 70 -5.40 -9.43 15.05
CA SER A 70 -5.46 -8.71 16.34
C SER A 70 -4.19 -7.94 16.65
N ASP A 71 -3.07 -8.33 16.06
CA ASP A 71 -1.77 -7.65 16.22
C ASP A 71 -1.52 -6.56 15.19
N PHE A 72 -2.50 -6.22 14.37
CA PHE A 72 -2.41 -5.13 13.40
C PHE A 72 -2.82 -3.81 14.07
N HIS A 73 -1.93 -2.81 14.01
CA HIS A 73 -2.14 -1.52 14.66
C HIS A 73 -2.20 -0.34 13.68
N GLY A 74 -2.16 -0.60 12.38
CA GLY A 74 -2.35 0.44 11.36
C GLY A 74 -3.83 0.76 11.14
N HIS A 75 -4.09 1.75 10.30
CA HIS A 75 -5.46 2.01 9.83
C HIS A 75 -5.86 0.98 8.77
N SER A 76 -7.15 0.88 8.49
CA SER A 76 -7.66 0.02 7.41
C SER A 76 -6.90 0.29 6.12
N LEU A 77 -6.68 -0.75 5.33
CA LEU A 77 -5.95 -0.63 4.07
C LEU A 77 -6.71 0.31 3.14
N SER A 78 -6.04 1.33 2.65
CA SER A 78 -6.66 2.45 1.96
C SER A 78 -5.81 2.92 0.78
N VAL A 79 -6.38 3.77 -0.05
CA VAL A 79 -5.63 4.46 -1.11
C VAL A 79 -4.39 5.10 -0.51
N SER A 80 -3.28 5.02 -1.19
CA SER A 80 -1.91 5.41 -0.84
C SER A 80 -1.12 4.38 -0.05
N ASP A 81 -1.74 3.36 0.48
CA ASP A 81 -0.99 2.28 1.14
C ASP A 81 -0.24 1.43 0.12
N VAL A 82 0.82 0.77 0.56
CA VAL A 82 1.63 -0.08 -0.31
C VAL A 82 1.70 -1.48 0.28
N VAL A 83 1.48 -2.46 -0.56
CA VAL A 83 1.70 -3.87 -0.23
C VAL A 83 2.92 -4.34 -1.00
N VAL A 84 3.92 -4.85 -0.28
CA VAL A 84 5.13 -5.39 -0.90
C VAL A 84 4.99 -6.90 -1.02
N LEU A 85 5.13 -7.40 -2.23
CA LEU A 85 5.13 -8.84 -2.56
C LEU A 85 6.37 -9.13 -3.41
N ASP A 86 7.16 -10.12 -3.00
CA ASP A 86 8.38 -10.49 -3.71
C ASP A 86 9.30 -9.31 -4.02
N GLY A 87 9.43 -8.40 -3.05
CA GLY A 87 10.31 -7.25 -3.17
C GLY A 87 9.76 -6.09 -4.01
N ILE A 88 8.56 -6.22 -4.56
CA ILE A 88 7.93 -5.18 -5.38
C ILE A 88 6.79 -4.55 -4.61
N GLY A 89 6.80 -3.22 -4.51
CA GLY A 89 5.73 -2.46 -3.88
C GLY A 89 4.59 -2.19 -4.85
N TYR A 90 3.37 -2.45 -4.40
CA TYR A 90 2.15 -2.18 -5.15
C TYR A 90 1.34 -1.14 -4.41
N TYR A 91 1.13 0.00 -5.06
CA TYR A 91 0.40 1.14 -4.50
C TYR A 91 -1.11 0.90 -4.65
N CYS A 92 -1.82 1.00 -3.55
CA CYS A 92 -3.27 0.91 -3.55
C CYS A 92 -3.85 2.19 -4.12
N ASP A 93 -4.41 2.11 -5.32
CA ASP A 93 -5.03 3.24 -5.99
C ASP A 93 -6.54 3.20 -5.80
N SER A 94 -7.26 4.15 -6.36
CA SER A 94 -8.72 4.28 -6.17
C SER A 94 -9.49 3.04 -6.61
N TYR A 95 -9.10 2.43 -7.72
CA TYR A 95 -9.80 1.27 -8.29
C TYR A 95 -8.88 0.12 -8.67
N ASP A 96 -7.57 0.31 -8.57
CA ASP A 96 -6.61 -0.67 -9.04
C ASP A 96 -5.34 -0.63 -8.20
N TRP A 97 -4.34 -1.37 -8.62
CA TRP A 97 -3.03 -1.42 -7.98
C TRP A 97 -1.97 -1.01 -8.99
N ILE A 98 -1.02 -0.21 -8.54
CA ILE A 98 0.05 0.31 -9.39
C ILE A 98 1.38 -0.31 -8.93
N ASN A 99 2.13 -0.87 -9.86
CA ASN A 99 3.50 -1.27 -9.61
C ASN A 99 4.33 0.00 -9.43
N THR A 100 4.89 0.20 -8.22
CA THR A 100 5.59 1.45 -7.89
C THR A 100 6.89 1.63 -8.64
N GLU A 101 7.46 0.55 -9.18
CA GLU A 101 8.71 0.62 -9.95
C GLU A 101 8.47 1.05 -11.39
N THR A 102 7.37 0.61 -11.98
CA THR A 102 7.03 0.91 -13.38
C THR A 102 6.03 2.05 -13.51
N GLY A 103 5.28 2.34 -12.47
CA GLY A 103 4.20 3.31 -12.52
C GLY A 103 2.99 2.83 -13.30
N LYS A 104 2.91 1.55 -13.58
CA LYS A 104 1.83 0.98 -14.39
C LYS A 104 0.87 0.15 -13.56
N GLU A 105 -0.39 0.21 -13.95
CA GLU A 105 -1.46 -0.63 -13.44
C GLU A 105 -1.17 -2.10 -13.74
N ILE A 106 -1.50 -2.96 -12.80
CA ILE A 106 -1.37 -4.41 -12.97
C ILE A 106 -2.66 -5.03 -13.47
#